data_9ab2deb249a9d6a1f717fae61f26d1d9
#
_entry.id   9ab2deb249a9d6a1f717fae61f26d1d9
#
_cell.length_a   1.000
_cell.length_b   1.000
_cell.length_c   1.000
_cell.angle_alpha   90.00
_cell.angle_beta   90.00
_cell.angle_gamma   90.00
#
_symmetry.space_group_name_H-M   'P 1'
#
loop_
_entity.id
_entity.type
_entity.pdbx_description
1 polymer ?
#
loop_
_entity_poly.entity_id
_entity_poly.type
_entity_poly.pdbx_seq_one_letter_code
_entity_poly.pdbx_strand_id
1 'polypeptide(L)'
;QAFKILFKHQDQTSLDNLMLNLAKLSFEKIANCEDSRNQRSSLRLNTNPINGSPVIAEILECKYLDGFNYATMKLILEQFTDALIKNNFPVDIFYSENNNSSDSFQWTNIFLSIDSRRAFVESWQQLEISKEIQSLLLEQSICESSNTFRQYKVL
;
A
#
# COMPACT_ATOMS: atom_id res chain seq x y z
N GLN A 1 -13.10 -18.87 3.71
CA GLN A 1 -12.76 -17.44 3.84
C GLN A 1 -11.25 -17.31 3.63
N ALA A 2 -10.82 -16.52 2.63
CA ALA A 2 -9.42 -16.30 2.36
C ALA A 2 -8.90 -15.13 3.24
N PHE A 3 -7.66 -15.22 3.70
CA PHE A 3 -6.97 -14.15 4.41
C PHE A 3 -5.54 -14.01 3.89
N LYS A 4 -4.96 -12.84 4.10
CA LYS A 4 -3.57 -12.52 3.73
C LYS A 4 -2.83 -12.05 4.98
N ILE A 5 -1.64 -12.58 5.20
CA ILE A 5 -0.78 -12.16 6.30
C ILE A 5 0.35 -11.31 5.72
N LEU A 6 0.51 -10.11 6.24
CA LEU A 6 1.58 -9.19 5.87
C LEU A 6 2.54 -9.07 7.04
N PHE A 7 3.82 -9.30 6.79
CA PHE A 7 4.88 -9.14 7.78
C PHE A 7 5.73 -7.93 7.42
N LYS A 8 5.93 -7.06 8.41
CA LYS A 8 6.85 -5.93 8.31
C LYS A 8 8.18 -6.29 8.97
N HIS A 9 9.27 -6.14 8.26
CA HIS A 9 10.62 -6.36 8.79
C HIS A 9 11.52 -5.20 8.34
N GLN A 10 12.60 -4.96 9.09
CA GLN A 10 13.52 -3.85 8.83
C GLN A 10 14.69 -4.28 7.94
N ASP A 11 15.14 -5.53 8.08
CA ASP A 11 16.28 -6.09 7.40
C ASP A 11 16.15 -7.61 7.22
N GLN A 12 17.08 -8.23 6.52
CA GLN A 12 17.10 -9.66 6.26
C GLN A 12 17.16 -10.49 7.55
N THR A 13 17.92 -10.03 8.55
CA THR A 13 18.06 -10.74 9.84
C THR A 13 16.73 -10.81 10.59
N SER A 14 15.98 -9.73 10.62
CA SER A 14 14.65 -9.70 11.24
C SER A 14 13.65 -10.56 10.47
N LEU A 15 13.75 -10.64 9.14
CA LEU A 15 12.95 -11.56 8.32
C LEU A 15 13.27 -13.03 8.65
N ASP A 16 14.55 -13.39 8.71
CA ASP A 16 14.99 -14.76 8.99
C ASP A 16 14.51 -15.22 10.38
N ASN A 17 14.65 -14.35 11.40
CA ASN A 17 14.13 -14.60 12.74
C ASN A 17 12.60 -14.75 12.77
N LEU A 18 11.89 -13.94 12.01
CA LEU A 18 10.45 -14.06 11.86
C LEU A 18 10.07 -15.41 11.25
N MET A 19 10.72 -15.80 10.16
CA MET A 19 10.46 -17.07 9.48
C MET A 19 10.73 -18.28 10.40
N LEU A 20 11.81 -18.25 11.19
CA LEU A 20 12.09 -19.28 12.19
C LEU A 20 11.00 -19.37 13.27
N ASN A 21 10.46 -18.25 13.71
CA ASN A 21 9.40 -18.21 14.71
C ASN A 21 8.06 -18.69 14.12
N LEU A 22 7.75 -18.31 12.87
CA LEU A 22 6.55 -18.78 12.17
C LEU A 22 6.56 -20.29 11.94
N ALA A 23 7.71 -20.86 11.60
CA ALA A 23 7.85 -22.31 11.44
C ALA A 23 7.51 -23.08 12.74
N LYS A 24 7.73 -22.49 13.92
CA LYS A 24 7.37 -23.08 15.21
C LYS A 24 5.86 -23.04 15.49
N LEU A 25 5.12 -22.15 14.88
CA LEU A 25 3.68 -21.94 15.15
C LEU A 25 2.78 -22.93 14.38
N SER A 26 3.34 -23.76 13.48
CA SER A 26 2.60 -24.80 12.75
C SER A 26 1.30 -24.28 12.11
N PHE A 27 1.39 -23.15 11.41
CA PHE A 27 0.23 -22.52 10.76
C PHE A 27 -0.50 -23.46 9.79
N GLU A 28 0.23 -24.40 9.17
CA GLU A 28 -0.33 -25.43 8.30
C GLU A 28 -1.38 -26.33 8.97
N LYS A 29 -1.39 -26.39 10.32
CA LYS A 29 -2.42 -27.12 11.07
C LYS A 29 -3.73 -26.35 11.22
N ILE A 30 -3.69 -25.02 10.99
CA ILE A 30 -4.82 -24.13 11.19
C ILE A 30 -5.40 -23.68 9.85
N ALA A 31 -4.55 -23.49 8.84
CA ALA A 31 -4.94 -22.97 7.53
C ALA A 31 -4.06 -23.56 6.44
N ASN A 32 -4.64 -23.76 5.26
CA ASN A 32 -3.87 -24.09 4.07
C ASN A 32 -3.31 -22.77 3.51
N CYS A 33 -2.01 -22.52 3.72
CA CYS A 33 -1.35 -21.31 3.28
C CYS A 33 -0.55 -21.58 2.01
N GLU A 34 -0.87 -20.88 0.93
CA GLU A 34 0.01 -20.80 -0.24
C GLU A 34 1.16 -19.84 0.07
N ASP A 35 2.39 -20.32 -0.12
CA ASP A 35 3.60 -19.53 0.11
C ASP A 35 3.87 -18.61 -1.10
N SER A 36 3.18 -17.50 -1.15
CA SER A 36 3.47 -16.42 -2.11
C SER A 36 4.40 -15.38 -1.47
N ARG A 37 5.70 -15.69 -1.39
CA ARG A 37 6.70 -14.76 -0.84
C ARG A 37 7.02 -13.66 -1.84
N ASN A 38 6.24 -12.60 -1.84
CA ASN A 38 6.56 -11.38 -2.57
C ASN A 38 7.23 -10.40 -1.62
N GLN A 39 8.55 -10.26 -1.72
CA GLN A 39 9.27 -9.18 -1.06
C GLN A 39 9.05 -7.88 -1.83
N ARG A 40 8.68 -6.83 -1.09
CA ARG A 40 8.45 -5.50 -1.62
C ARG A 40 9.19 -4.46 -0.81
N SER A 41 9.84 -3.52 -1.50
CA SER A 41 10.35 -2.30 -0.90
C SER A 41 9.24 -1.27 -0.84
N SER A 42 8.93 -0.75 0.35
CA SER A 42 7.80 0.16 0.55
C SER A 42 8.26 1.55 0.93
N LEU A 43 7.74 2.55 0.23
CA LEU A 43 7.84 3.96 0.56
C LEU A 43 6.51 4.41 1.17
N ARG A 44 6.57 5.03 2.33
CA ARG A 44 5.40 5.65 2.95
C ARG A 44 5.27 7.08 2.45
N LEU A 45 4.13 7.41 1.84
CA LEU A 45 3.89 8.72 1.22
C LEU A 45 3.26 9.72 2.19
N ASN A 46 2.57 9.28 3.23
CA ASN A 46 1.98 10.17 4.23
C ASN A 46 2.64 9.97 5.60
N THR A 47 2.88 11.08 6.31
CA THR A 47 3.49 11.09 7.65
C THR A 47 2.49 10.98 8.79
N ASN A 48 1.19 11.07 8.53
CA ASN A 48 0.14 10.94 9.54
C ASN A 48 -0.30 9.48 9.68
N PRO A 49 0.33 8.69 10.57
CA PRO A 49 -0.01 7.29 10.71
C PRO A 49 -1.41 7.14 11.29
N ILE A 50 -2.18 6.25 10.69
CA ILE A 50 -3.45 5.84 11.26
C ILE A 50 -3.17 4.86 12.41
N ASN A 51 -3.52 5.27 13.61
CA ASN A 51 -3.45 4.43 14.80
C ASN A 51 -4.84 3.84 15.07
N GLY A 52 -4.96 2.54 14.85
CA GLY A 52 -6.21 1.82 15.09
C GLY A 52 -6.09 0.34 14.72
N SER A 53 -7.02 -0.46 15.24
CA SER A 53 -7.19 -1.86 14.86
C SER A 53 -8.63 -2.28 15.21
N PRO A 54 -9.42 -2.74 14.24
CA PRO A 54 -9.08 -2.91 12.82
C PRO A 54 -9.03 -1.60 12.04
N VAL A 55 -8.34 -1.62 10.90
CA VAL A 55 -8.33 -0.56 9.88
C VAL A 55 -8.82 -1.14 8.55
N ILE A 56 -9.13 -0.28 7.60
CA ILE A 56 -9.47 -0.64 6.23
C ILE A 56 -8.22 -0.43 5.35
N ALA A 57 -7.74 -1.48 4.72
CA ALA A 57 -6.67 -1.42 3.74
C ALA A 57 -7.25 -1.65 2.34
N GLU A 58 -7.05 -0.69 1.45
CA GLU A 58 -7.36 -0.80 0.02
C GLU A 58 -6.04 -0.98 -0.73
N ILE A 59 -5.92 -2.10 -1.44
CA ILE A 59 -4.70 -2.49 -2.14
C ILE A 59 -4.98 -2.52 -3.63
N LEU A 60 -4.20 -1.73 -4.38
CA LEU A 60 -4.25 -1.70 -5.84
C LEU A 60 -2.97 -2.32 -6.39
N GLU A 61 -3.10 -3.24 -7.32
CA GLU A 61 -2.00 -3.79 -8.10
C GLU A 61 -1.89 -3.00 -9.40
N CYS A 62 -0.75 -2.37 -9.60
CA CYS A 62 -0.53 -1.42 -10.68
C CYS A 62 0.68 -1.82 -11.53
N LYS A 63 0.67 -1.40 -12.79
CA LYS A 63 1.79 -1.56 -13.72
C LYS A 63 2.15 -0.21 -14.33
N TYR A 64 3.42 0.00 -14.58
CA TYR A 64 3.86 1.14 -15.39
C TYR A 64 3.49 0.91 -16.86
N LEU A 65 3.15 1.98 -17.54
CA LEU A 65 3.04 2.00 -19.00
C LEU A 65 4.43 2.05 -19.63
N ASP A 66 4.52 1.71 -20.91
CA ASP A 66 5.78 1.67 -21.64
C ASP A 66 6.55 2.99 -21.55
N GLY A 67 7.82 2.90 -21.18
CA GLY A 67 8.70 4.05 -21.00
C GLY A 67 8.66 4.71 -19.62
N PHE A 68 7.76 4.28 -18.73
CA PHE A 68 7.65 4.79 -17.39
C PHE A 68 8.16 3.80 -16.33
N ASN A 69 8.57 4.34 -15.19
CA ASN A 69 9.10 3.59 -14.05
C ASN A 69 9.04 4.44 -12.79
N TYR A 70 9.61 3.95 -11.68
CA TYR A 70 9.65 4.70 -10.42
C TYR A 70 10.31 6.08 -10.55
N ALA A 71 11.40 6.18 -11.33
CA ALA A 71 12.11 7.46 -11.43
C ALA A 71 11.25 8.56 -12.10
N THR A 72 10.44 8.19 -13.10
CA THR A 72 9.50 9.12 -13.74
C THR A 72 8.30 9.42 -12.84
N MET A 73 7.83 8.44 -12.06
CA MET A 73 6.72 8.57 -11.14
C MET A 73 7.06 9.42 -9.91
N LYS A 74 8.32 9.49 -9.52
CA LYS A 74 8.77 10.11 -8.26
C LYS A 74 8.27 11.54 -8.07
N LEU A 75 8.34 12.36 -9.10
CA LEU A 75 7.89 13.76 -9.02
C LEU A 75 6.38 13.86 -8.72
N ILE A 76 5.59 12.97 -9.32
CA ILE A 76 4.13 12.93 -9.08
C ILE A 76 3.85 12.48 -7.66
N LEU A 77 4.60 11.48 -7.15
CA LEU A 77 4.49 11.01 -5.78
C LEU A 77 4.84 12.11 -4.77
N GLU A 78 5.84 12.96 -5.06
CA GLU A 78 6.19 14.11 -4.24
C GLU A 78 5.06 15.15 -4.22
N GLN A 79 4.50 15.52 -5.36
CA GLN A 79 3.37 16.44 -5.45
C GLN A 79 2.13 15.90 -4.72
N PHE A 80 1.85 14.60 -4.88
CA PHE A 80 0.75 13.96 -4.18
C PHE A 80 0.95 13.98 -2.66
N THR A 81 2.15 13.65 -2.20
CA THR A 81 2.52 13.69 -0.78
C THR A 81 2.36 15.09 -0.18
N ASP A 82 2.85 16.11 -0.89
CA ASP A 82 2.72 17.50 -0.47
C ASP A 82 1.25 17.91 -0.35
N ALA A 83 0.40 17.51 -1.30
CA ALA A 83 -1.03 17.77 -1.24
C ALA A 83 -1.71 17.09 -0.05
N LEU A 84 -1.33 15.83 0.27
CA LEU A 84 -1.84 15.10 1.42
C LEU A 84 -1.46 15.76 2.74
N ILE A 85 -0.19 16.15 2.89
CA ILE A 85 0.35 16.80 4.09
C ILE A 85 -0.29 18.17 4.29
N LYS A 86 -0.32 18.99 3.24
CA LYS A 86 -0.88 20.35 3.29
C LYS A 86 -2.35 20.35 3.73
N ASN A 87 -3.12 19.35 3.33
CA ASN A 87 -4.54 19.23 3.66
C ASN A 87 -4.81 18.33 4.87
N ASN A 88 -3.75 17.80 5.52
CA ASN A 88 -3.83 16.96 6.71
C ASN A 88 -4.81 15.78 6.55
N PHE A 89 -4.77 15.10 5.41
CA PHE A 89 -5.67 13.98 5.14
C PHE A 89 -5.42 12.79 6.08
N PRO A 90 -6.46 12.23 6.69
CA PRO A 90 -6.36 11.10 7.61
C PRO A 90 -6.28 9.77 6.85
N VAL A 91 -5.28 9.61 6.02
CA VAL A 91 -4.99 8.41 5.25
C VAL A 91 -3.51 8.07 5.36
N ASP A 92 -3.18 6.80 5.49
CA ASP A 92 -1.81 6.32 5.41
C ASP A 92 -1.62 5.63 4.05
N ILE A 93 -0.63 6.06 3.28
CA ILE A 93 -0.43 5.58 1.91
C ILE A 93 0.96 5.00 1.77
N PHE A 94 1.02 3.80 1.20
CA PHE A 94 2.26 3.12 0.85
C PHE A 94 2.31 2.86 -0.65
N TYR A 95 3.44 3.21 -1.23
CA TYR A 95 3.88 2.80 -2.54
C TYR A 95 4.92 1.69 -2.35
N SER A 96 4.76 0.56 -3.03
CA SER A 96 5.62 -0.60 -2.84
C SER A 96 5.99 -1.23 -4.17
N GLU A 97 7.29 -1.29 -4.48
CA GLU A 97 7.80 -1.98 -5.66
C GLU A 97 8.04 -3.46 -5.37
N ASN A 98 7.83 -4.29 -6.37
CA ASN A 98 8.20 -5.69 -6.31
C ASN A 98 9.70 -5.82 -6.57
N ASN A 99 10.45 -6.44 -5.66
CA ASN A 99 11.89 -6.62 -5.80
C ASN A 99 12.28 -7.53 -6.99
N ASN A 100 11.33 -8.31 -7.50
CA ASN A 100 11.53 -9.23 -8.61
C ASN A 100 11.04 -8.70 -9.97
N SER A 101 10.42 -7.52 -10.00
CA SER A 101 9.84 -6.95 -11.22
C SER A 101 9.83 -5.43 -11.09
N SER A 102 10.48 -4.74 -12.02
CA SER A 102 10.58 -3.28 -12.04
C SER A 102 9.42 -2.59 -12.80
N ASP A 103 8.52 -3.37 -13.38
CA ASP A 103 7.41 -2.90 -14.21
C ASP A 103 6.08 -2.82 -13.46
N SER A 104 6.05 -3.26 -12.21
CA SER A 104 4.84 -3.28 -11.40
C SER A 104 5.07 -2.76 -9.99
N PHE A 105 4.04 -2.15 -9.43
CA PHE A 105 4.03 -1.66 -8.07
C PHE A 105 2.68 -1.93 -7.39
N GLN A 106 2.66 -1.83 -6.08
CA GLN A 106 1.45 -1.91 -5.29
C GLN A 106 1.22 -0.58 -4.60
N TRP A 107 0.00 -0.08 -4.70
CA TRP A 107 -0.46 1.09 -3.97
C TRP A 107 -1.39 0.65 -2.85
N THR A 108 -1.12 1.07 -1.64
CA THR A 108 -1.93 0.70 -0.48
C THR A 108 -2.40 1.94 0.27
N ASN A 109 -3.72 2.09 0.35
CA ASN A 109 -4.35 3.12 1.17
C ASN A 109 -4.86 2.48 2.46
N ILE A 110 -4.58 3.10 3.61
CA ILE A 110 -5.08 2.65 4.91
C ILE A 110 -5.96 3.74 5.50
N PHE A 111 -7.17 3.36 5.88
CA PHE A 111 -8.18 4.23 6.47
C PHE A 111 -8.65 3.68 7.82
N LEU A 112 -9.03 4.56 8.74
CA LEU A 112 -9.58 4.16 10.02
C LEU A 112 -10.91 3.40 9.88
N SER A 113 -11.73 3.78 8.89
CA SER A 113 -13.05 3.19 8.62
C SER A 113 -13.45 3.38 7.15
N ILE A 114 -14.54 2.73 6.73
CA ILE A 114 -15.15 2.95 5.42
C ILE A 114 -15.65 4.41 5.27
N ASP A 115 -16.14 5.01 6.33
CA ASP A 115 -16.61 6.40 6.29
C ASP A 115 -15.44 7.37 6.14
N SER A 116 -14.30 7.13 6.81
CA SER A 116 -13.10 7.95 6.62
C SER A 116 -12.53 7.80 5.20
N ARG A 117 -12.63 6.62 4.58
CA ARG A 117 -12.29 6.42 3.17
C ARG A 117 -13.19 7.27 2.26
N ARG A 118 -14.50 7.25 2.48
CA ARG A 118 -15.46 8.04 1.70
C ARG A 118 -15.18 9.53 1.82
N ALA A 119 -15.02 10.02 3.05
CA ALA A 119 -14.71 11.42 3.31
C ALA A 119 -13.37 11.86 2.65
N PHE A 120 -12.35 11.00 2.66
CA PHE A 120 -11.10 11.26 1.97
C PHE A 120 -11.32 11.41 0.47
N VAL A 121 -12.02 10.47 -0.18
CA VAL A 121 -12.25 10.51 -1.64
C VAL A 121 -13.01 11.76 -2.03
N GLU A 122 -14.08 12.11 -1.31
CA GLU A 122 -14.87 13.32 -1.56
C GLU A 122 -14.03 14.59 -1.41
N SER A 123 -13.26 14.70 -0.33
CA SER A 123 -12.39 15.86 -0.09
C SER A 123 -11.25 15.95 -1.09
N TRP A 124 -10.65 14.82 -1.47
CA TRP A 124 -9.60 14.76 -2.49
C TRP A 124 -10.11 15.26 -3.85
N GLN A 125 -11.28 14.81 -4.28
CA GLN A 125 -11.88 15.22 -5.56
C GLN A 125 -12.21 16.73 -5.64
N GLN A 126 -12.37 17.40 -4.50
CA GLN A 126 -12.61 18.84 -4.45
C GLN A 126 -11.34 19.68 -4.57
N LEU A 127 -10.16 19.10 -4.41
CA LEU A 127 -8.90 19.81 -4.60
C LEU A 127 -8.65 20.08 -6.08
N GLU A 128 -8.26 21.31 -6.41
CA GLU A 128 -7.92 21.69 -7.79
C GLU A 128 -6.78 20.81 -8.35
N ILE A 129 -5.74 20.58 -7.54
CA ILE A 129 -4.58 19.77 -7.93
C ILE A 129 -4.89 18.28 -8.10
N SER A 130 -6.02 17.79 -7.56
CA SER A 130 -6.34 16.35 -7.60
C SER A 130 -6.49 15.83 -9.04
N LYS A 131 -7.08 16.62 -9.92
CA LYS A 131 -7.29 16.25 -11.33
C LYS A 131 -5.98 16.18 -12.10
N GLU A 132 -5.07 17.10 -11.84
CA GLU A 132 -3.75 17.12 -12.45
C GLU A 132 -2.94 15.88 -12.02
N ILE A 133 -2.84 15.65 -10.71
CA ILE A 133 -2.13 14.48 -10.17
C ILE A 133 -2.74 13.17 -10.70
N GLN A 134 -4.07 13.06 -10.74
CA GLN A 134 -4.74 11.88 -11.26
C GLN A 134 -4.45 11.67 -12.75
N SER A 135 -4.44 12.74 -13.55
CA SER A 135 -4.10 12.66 -14.97
C SER A 135 -2.67 12.17 -15.18
N LEU A 136 -1.71 12.73 -14.44
CA LEU A 136 -0.30 12.34 -14.50
C LEU A 136 -0.07 10.88 -14.04
N LEU A 137 -0.79 10.41 -13.03
CA LEU A 137 -0.73 9.01 -12.59
C LEU A 137 -1.27 8.06 -13.67
N LEU A 138 -2.40 8.41 -14.32
CA LEU A 138 -3.02 7.62 -15.38
C LEU A 138 -2.19 7.62 -16.68
N GLU A 139 -1.41 8.68 -16.93
CA GLU A 139 -0.48 8.73 -18.06
C GLU A 139 0.69 7.76 -17.90
N GLN A 140 1.11 7.47 -16.66
CA GLN A 140 2.30 6.67 -16.39
C GLN A 140 2.00 5.24 -15.94
N SER A 141 0.78 4.96 -15.48
CA SER A 141 0.45 3.67 -14.90
C SER A 141 -1.01 3.31 -15.04
N ILE A 142 -1.28 2.01 -14.95
CA ILE A 142 -2.63 1.46 -14.86
C ILE A 142 -2.73 0.51 -13.67
N CYS A 143 -3.82 0.59 -12.92
CA CYS A 143 -4.13 -0.32 -11.82
C CYS A 143 -5.23 -1.30 -12.28
N GLU A 144 -4.88 -2.58 -12.35
CA GLU A 144 -5.76 -3.62 -12.90
C GLU A 144 -6.73 -4.18 -11.87
N SER A 145 -6.38 -4.13 -10.59
CA SER A 145 -7.21 -4.68 -9.52
C SER A 145 -7.17 -3.81 -8.27
N SER A 146 -8.29 -3.79 -7.57
CA SER A 146 -8.41 -3.17 -6.25
C SER A 146 -9.08 -4.16 -5.31
N ASN A 147 -8.44 -4.43 -4.17
CA ASN A 147 -8.97 -5.27 -3.13
C ASN A 147 -9.04 -4.51 -1.82
N THR A 148 -10.16 -4.63 -1.11
CA THR A 148 -10.36 -4.00 0.19
C THR A 148 -10.36 -5.06 1.28
N PHE A 149 -9.55 -4.85 2.30
CA PHE A 149 -9.38 -5.75 3.43
C PHE A 149 -9.68 -5.04 4.74
N ARG A 150 -10.19 -5.78 5.70
CA ARG A 150 -10.14 -5.38 7.10
C ARG A 150 -8.83 -5.91 7.69
N GLN A 151 -7.95 -5.01 8.08
CA GLN A 151 -6.63 -5.34 8.60
C GLN A 151 -6.61 -5.21 10.12
N TYR A 152 -6.12 -6.23 10.79
CA TYR A 152 -5.91 -6.28 12.22
C TYR A 152 -4.41 -6.25 12.51
N LYS A 153 -4.01 -5.44 13.48
CA LYS A 153 -2.65 -5.49 14.00
C LYS A 153 -2.57 -6.62 15.03
N VAL A 154 -1.67 -7.57 14.82
CA VAL A 154 -1.54 -8.77 15.66
C VAL A 154 -0.29 -8.71 16.55
N LEU A 155 0.43 -7.62 16.63
CA LEU A 155 1.57 -7.29 17.52
C LEU A 155 2.58 -6.37 16.84
#